data_3702f52ae13b68f611b65d8fbba2a686
#
_entry.id   3702f52ae13b68f611b65d8fbba2a686
#
_cell.length_a   1.000
_cell.length_b   1.000
_cell.length_c   1.000
_cell.angle_alpha   90.00
_cell.angle_beta   90.00
_cell.angle_gamma   90.00
#
_symmetry.space_group_name_H-M   'P 1'
#
loop_
_entity.id
_entity.type
_entity.pdbx_description
1 polymer ?
#
loop_
_entity_poly.entity_id
_entity_poly.type
_entity_poly.pdbx_seq_one_letter_code
_entity_poly.pdbx_strand_id
1 'polypeptide(L)'
;MTRGRATALLATAAATALVLTGCSSGGNAADNGGGEISGTITLQTWALTPTYTGYLNGVIKDFEQAHPDAKVKLQDQPGDGYADKVLSQASSNSLPDVINLPPDIALPLAKRGFLQDVAKDDSKLDSTYVAGALDSYKYKGVDGTFGYPWYLNTDVNYWNSTMFAKCGLDAKNPPKTTDELFTQAKTMHDNCPTDYLMSRKPGLGDFTLAGVKVLNADGTKFTFADSSKAADLIDRYKDAYQDGYMPSNVLNSDYLGNSTLFTQAKVAWTTGGATSLADFEKNNPSLKGKVTVSPALDTPPLYVQGLSVSSKSKHLATAEAFAKFMTNAENQEAFAHKVNIFPSTTSSQSDPYFSKDDGTVNGEARVLANEALKTAKVINPVEANSAMTDFLDQQIALAMKGQVAPKQALETAQTKMNSLLANG
;
A
#
# COMPACT_ATOMS: atom_id res chain seq x y z
N MET A 1 65.50 -35.71 -41.90
CA MET A 1 66.98 -35.79 -41.56
C MET A 1 67.17 -34.97 -40.31
N THR A 2 67.75 -35.68 -39.33
CA THR A 2 68.48 -35.30 -38.09
C THR A 2 67.71 -34.63 -37.00
N ARG A 3 67.32 -35.33 -35.94
CA ARG A 3 68.03 -35.93 -34.76
C ARG A 3 68.72 -34.89 -33.88
N GLY A 4 68.34 -34.86 -32.59
CA GLY A 4 69.12 -34.38 -31.46
C GLY A 4 68.30 -34.11 -30.22
N ARG A 5 68.01 -35.07 -29.40
CA ARG A 5 68.41 -35.45 -28.00
C ARG A 5 68.48 -34.26 -27.03
N ALA A 6 67.57 -34.18 -26.07
CA ALA A 6 67.60 -34.62 -24.66
C ALA A 6 68.70 -34.02 -23.79
N THR A 7 68.34 -33.33 -22.75
CA THR A 7 68.94 -33.56 -21.40
C THR A 7 68.05 -32.98 -20.31
N ALA A 8 67.70 -33.78 -19.33
CA ALA A 8 66.98 -33.43 -18.09
C ALA A 8 68.00 -32.88 -17.08
N LEU A 9 67.56 -31.92 -16.27
CA LEU A 9 68.18 -31.62 -14.98
C LEU A 9 67.16 -31.35 -13.94
N LEU A 10 67.06 -32.20 -12.95
CA LEU A 10 66.40 -32.02 -11.67
C LEU A 10 67.06 -30.89 -10.87
N ALA A 11 66.29 -30.05 -10.24
CA ALA A 11 66.75 -29.35 -9.05
C ALA A 11 65.53 -29.19 -8.10
N THR A 12 65.73 -29.86 -6.97
CA THR A 12 64.94 -29.83 -5.74
C THR A 12 65.08 -28.48 -5.05
N ALA A 13 64.01 -27.99 -4.41
CA ALA A 13 63.94 -27.57 -3.04
C ALA A 13 63.05 -26.34 -2.75
N ALA A 14 62.43 -26.54 -1.75
CA ALA A 14 62.09 -25.81 -0.52
C ALA A 14 60.77 -25.09 -0.50
N ALA A 15 59.87 -25.74 0.19
CA ALA A 15 58.63 -25.16 0.76
C ALA A 15 58.98 -24.13 1.83
N THR A 16 58.43 -22.92 1.68
CA THR A 16 58.32 -21.98 2.81
C THR A 16 56.86 -21.58 2.95
N ALA A 17 56.20 -22.13 3.96
CA ALA A 17 54.87 -21.76 4.37
C ALA A 17 54.94 -20.41 5.10
N LEU A 18 54.34 -19.38 4.52
CA LEU A 18 53.99 -18.12 5.22
C LEU A 18 52.54 -18.21 5.69
N VAL A 19 52.39 -18.45 6.99
CA VAL A 19 51.12 -18.30 7.69
C VAL A 19 50.88 -16.80 7.89
N LEU A 20 50.01 -16.21 7.13
CA LEU A 20 49.44 -14.91 7.40
C LEU A 20 48.17 -15.07 8.27
N THR A 21 48.34 -14.88 9.57
CA THR A 21 47.22 -14.66 10.50
C THR A 21 46.64 -13.28 10.25
N GLY A 22 45.57 -13.19 9.44
CA GLY A 22 44.77 -12.03 9.32
C GLY A 22 43.77 -11.97 10.47
N CYS A 23 43.89 -10.98 11.37
CA CYS A 23 42.86 -10.64 12.36
C CYS A 23 41.62 -10.16 11.64
N SER A 24 40.56 -10.97 11.65
CA SER A 24 39.23 -10.58 11.28
C SER A 24 38.65 -9.80 12.44
N SER A 25 38.55 -8.48 12.29
CA SER A 25 37.67 -7.64 13.10
C SER A 25 36.21 -8.00 12.80
N GLY A 26 35.50 -8.44 13.83
CA GLY A 26 34.08 -8.84 13.73
C GLY A 26 33.19 -7.70 13.29
N GLY A 27 32.75 -7.74 12.05
CA GLY A 27 31.54 -7.11 11.59
C GLY A 27 30.41 -8.14 11.70
N ASN A 28 29.29 -7.79 12.28
CA ASN A 28 28.06 -8.60 12.26
C ASN A 28 27.72 -8.92 10.80
N ALA A 29 28.06 -10.10 10.33
CA ALA A 29 27.52 -10.62 9.09
C ALA A 29 26.01 -10.83 9.32
N ALA A 30 25.17 -10.03 8.67
CA ALA A 30 23.78 -10.34 8.51
C ALA A 30 23.69 -11.73 7.87
N ASP A 31 22.82 -12.59 8.42
CA ASP A 31 22.52 -13.92 7.91
C ASP A 31 21.89 -13.78 6.52
N ASN A 32 22.70 -13.76 5.49
CA ASN A 32 22.26 -13.62 4.09
C ASN A 32 22.15 -15.03 3.51
N GLY A 33 20.98 -15.37 2.99
CA GLY A 33 20.76 -16.60 2.23
C GLY A 33 21.90 -16.85 1.26
N GLY A 34 22.56 -17.95 1.42
CA GLY A 34 23.79 -18.58 0.90
C GLY A 34 24.43 -18.19 -0.43
N GLY A 35 24.34 -16.92 -0.91
CA GLY A 35 24.95 -16.45 -2.15
C GLY A 35 25.81 -15.20 -1.98
N GLU A 36 26.77 -14.99 -2.91
CA GLU A 36 27.61 -13.79 -2.96
C GLU A 36 26.76 -12.57 -3.37
N ILE A 37 26.88 -11.46 -2.63
CA ILE A 37 26.22 -10.20 -2.96
C ILE A 37 27.05 -9.49 -4.03
N SER A 38 26.69 -9.68 -5.29
CA SER A 38 27.41 -9.16 -6.45
C SER A 38 26.50 -8.99 -7.68
N GLY A 39 27.02 -8.29 -8.70
CA GLY A 39 26.33 -8.10 -9.97
C GLY A 39 25.38 -6.93 -10.00
N THR A 40 24.61 -6.80 -11.07
CA THR A 40 23.68 -5.66 -11.28
C THR A 40 22.25 -6.14 -11.16
N ILE A 41 21.48 -5.52 -10.27
CA ILE A 41 20.05 -5.70 -10.11
C ILE A 41 19.28 -4.43 -10.52
N THR A 42 17.99 -4.58 -10.76
CA THR A 42 17.05 -3.48 -11.04
C THR A 42 16.03 -3.35 -9.93
N LEU A 43 15.92 -2.14 -9.34
CA LEU A 43 14.81 -1.75 -8.48
C LEU A 43 13.74 -1.06 -9.32
N GLN A 44 12.52 -1.57 -9.31
CA GLN A 44 11.37 -0.87 -9.89
C GLN A 44 10.47 -0.29 -8.80
N THR A 45 10.20 1.02 -8.92
CA THR A 45 9.22 1.76 -8.10
C THR A 45 8.10 2.31 -8.98
N TRP A 46 7.06 2.90 -8.37
CA TRP A 46 5.95 3.52 -9.09
C TRP A 46 5.63 4.91 -8.54
N ALA A 47 5.67 5.91 -9.43
CA ALA A 47 5.34 7.31 -9.14
C ALA A 47 6.10 7.91 -7.93
N LEU A 48 7.34 7.47 -7.69
CA LEU A 48 8.19 8.01 -6.63
C LEU A 48 9.19 9.06 -7.15
N THR A 49 9.47 9.06 -8.46
CA THR A 49 10.32 10.08 -9.06
C THR A 49 9.47 11.15 -9.78
N PRO A 50 9.94 12.40 -9.87
CA PRO A 50 11.22 12.93 -9.37
C PRO A 50 11.23 13.24 -7.86
N THR A 51 10.08 13.20 -7.18
CA THR A 51 9.91 13.73 -5.82
C THR A 51 10.88 13.11 -4.80
N TYR A 52 11.05 11.80 -4.85
CA TYR A 52 11.88 11.05 -3.89
C TYR A 52 13.18 10.50 -4.48
N THR A 53 13.59 10.97 -5.65
CA THR A 53 14.83 10.53 -6.33
C THR A 53 16.05 10.64 -5.43
N GLY A 54 16.17 11.75 -4.67
CA GLY A 54 17.31 11.95 -3.76
C GLY A 54 17.39 10.90 -2.64
N TYR A 55 16.26 10.51 -2.06
CA TYR A 55 16.20 9.44 -1.06
C TYR A 55 16.57 8.09 -1.68
N LEU A 56 15.94 7.72 -2.80
CA LEU A 56 16.16 6.44 -3.46
C LEU A 56 17.63 6.27 -3.87
N ASN A 57 18.23 7.31 -4.48
CA ASN A 57 19.64 7.28 -4.85
C ASN A 57 20.58 7.25 -3.64
N GLY A 58 20.19 7.86 -2.50
CA GLY A 58 20.91 7.76 -1.25
C GLY A 58 21.00 6.32 -0.76
N VAL A 59 19.87 5.65 -0.62
CA VAL A 59 19.81 4.23 -0.19
C VAL A 59 20.57 3.31 -1.13
N ILE A 60 20.44 3.53 -2.46
CA ILE A 60 21.22 2.75 -3.45
C ILE A 60 22.73 2.94 -3.25
N LYS A 61 23.17 4.19 -3.11
CA LYS A 61 24.58 4.52 -2.90
C LYS A 61 25.14 3.86 -1.64
N ASP A 62 24.39 3.91 -0.54
CA ASP A 62 24.81 3.37 0.75
C ASP A 62 24.90 1.84 0.69
N PHE A 63 23.95 1.18 0.00
CA PHE A 63 24.03 -0.25 -0.28
C PHE A 63 25.24 -0.62 -1.13
N GLU A 64 25.51 0.11 -2.22
CA GLU A 64 26.66 -0.13 -3.10
C GLU A 64 28.01 0.14 -2.41
N GLN A 65 28.04 1.05 -1.43
CA GLN A 65 29.23 1.27 -0.59
C GLN A 65 29.47 0.09 0.36
N ALA A 66 28.40 -0.47 0.92
CA ALA A 66 28.50 -1.67 1.78
C ALA A 66 28.81 -2.94 0.97
N HIS A 67 28.44 -2.97 -0.30
CA HIS A 67 28.61 -4.12 -1.21
C HIS A 67 29.20 -3.65 -2.55
N PRO A 68 30.54 -3.43 -2.64
CA PRO A 68 31.18 -2.80 -3.81
C PRO A 68 31.00 -3.55 -5.13
N ASP A 69 30.80 -4.87 -5.07
CA ASP A 69 30.60 -5.76 -6.22
C ASP A 69 29.14 -5.80 -6.70
N ALA A 70 28.22 -5.15 -5.98
CA ALA A 70 26.80 -5.01 -6.34
C ALA A 70 26.52 -3.65 -6.96
N LYS A 71 25.58 -3.60 -7.92
CA LYS A 71 25.03 -2.38 -8.53
C LYS A 71 23.51 -2.43 -8.59
N VAL A 72 22.84 -1.30 -8.31
CA VAL A 72 21.39 -1.18 -8.36
C VAL A 72 20.98 -0.12 -9.37
N LYS A 73 20.16 -0.51 -10.36
CA LYS A 73 19.57 0.40 -11.33
C LYS A 73 18.15 0.75 -10.92
N LEU A 74 17.90 2.02 -10.66
CA LEU A 74 16.55 2.51 -10.39
C LEU A 74 15.74 2.65 -11.68
N GLN A 75 14.51 2.12 -11.67
CA GLN A 75 13.53 2.27 -12.73
C GLN A 75 12.20 2.65 -12.06
N ASP A 76 11.68 3.87 -12.34
CA ASP A 76 10.38 4.28 -11.86
C ASP A 76 9.34 4.19 -12.97
N GLN A 77 8.11 3.80 -12.64
CA GLN A 77 7.01 3.67 -13.58
C GLN A 77 5.89 4.65 -13.20
N PRO A 78 5.09 5.11 -14.15
CA PRO A 78 3.86 5.84 -13.85
C PRO A 78 2.93 5.01 -12.95
N GLY A 79 2.12 5.70 -12.13
CA GLY A 79 1.11 5.05 -11.29
C GLY A 79 -0.01 4.40 -12.11
N ASP A 80 -0.48 5.13 -13.12
CA ASP A 80 -1.53 4.64 -14.01
C ASP A 80 -1.05 3.41 -14.82
N GLY A 81 -1.82 2.32 -14.76
CA GLY A 81 -1.49 1.07 -15.46
C GLY A 81 -0.33 0.29 -14.87
N TYR A 82 0.12 0.60 -13.64
CA TYR A 82 1.26 -0.08 -13.02
C TYR A 82 1.05 -1.59 -12.87
N ALA A 83 -0.14 -2.01 -12.41
CA ALA A 83 -0.48 -3.42 -12.26
C ALA A 83 -0.37 -4.18 -13.59
N ASP A 84 -0.94 -3.64 -14.68
CA ASP A 84 -0.88 -4.23 -16.00
C ASP A 84 0.55 -4.31 -16.53
N LYS A 85 1.34 -3.26 -16.27
CA LYS A 85 2.76 -3.23 -16.63
C LYS A 85 3.54 -4.36 -15.95
N VAL A 86 3.35 -4.54 -14.65
CA VAL A 86 4.03 -5.59 -13.86
C VAL A 86 3.60 -6.99 -14.33
N LEU A 87 2.31 -7.22 -14.57
CA LEU A 87 1.80 -8.50 -15.10
C LEU A 87 2.34 -8.79 -16.51
N SER A 88 2.46 -7.78 -17.36
CA SER A 88 3.08 -7.90 -18.69
C SER A 88 4.58 -8.24 -18.59
N GLN A 89 5.32 -7.59 -17.69
CA GLN A 89 6.72 -7.90 -17.42
C GLN A 89 6.90 -9.33 -16.92
N ALA A 90 6.04 -9.80 -16.01
CA ALA A 90 6.06 -11.19 -15.54
C ALA A 90 5.84 -12.19 -16.68
N SER A 91 4.82 -11.94 -17.51
CA SER A 91 4.47 -12.82 -18.64
C SER A 91 5.56 -12.88 -19.72
N SER A 92 6.36 -11.83 -19.86
CA SER A 92 7.48 -11.74 -20.81
C SER A 92 8.86 -12.09 -20.20
N ASN A 93 8.91 -12.62 -18.96
CA ASN A 93 10.13 -12.90 -18.21
C ASN A 93 11.07 -11.68 -18.11
N SER A 94 10.52 -10.48 -17.99
CA SER A 94 11.25 -9.21 -17.87
C SER A 94 10.94 -8.48 -16.58
N LEU A 95 10.45 -9.19 -15.54
CA LEU A 95 10.29 -8.62 -14.20
C LEU A 95 11.63 -8.09 -13.70
N PRO A 96 11.68 -6.87 -13.14
CA PRO A 96 12.82 -6.38 -12.38
C PRO A 96 13.16 -7.29 -11.20
N ASP A 97 14.38 -7.19 -10.70
CA ASP A 97 14.85 -8.04 -9.60
C ASP A 97 14.15 -7.74 -8.28
N VAL A 98 13.97 -6.45 -7.96
CA VAL A 98 13.24 -5.94 -6.80
C VAL A 98 12.14 -4.99 -7.27
N ILE A 99 10.92 -5.22 -6.79
CA ILE A 99 9.73 -4.53 -7.28
C ILE A 99 8.92 -3.99 -6.11
N ASN A 100 8.58 -2.70 -6.14
CA ASN A 100 7.63 -2.11 -5.20
C ASN A 100 6.21 -2.57 -5.57
N LEU A 101 5.63 -3.42 -4.75
CA LEU A 101 4.30 -3.99 -4.96
C LEU A 101 3.44 -3.85 -3.69
N PRO A 102 2.23 -3.31 -3.79
CA PRO A 102 1.22 -3.54 -2.78
C PRO A 102 0.74 -5.00 -2.83
N PRO A 103 0.15 -5.52 -1.73
CA PRO A 103 -0.21 -6.94 -1.61
C PRO A 103 -1.14 -7.48 -2.70
N ASP A 104 -2.09 -6.68 -3.18
CA ASP A 104 -3.06 -7.04 -4.21
C ASP A 104 -2.42 -7.24 -5.59
N ILE A 105 -1.38 -6.46 -5.92
CA ILE A 105 -0.61 -6.64 -7.17
C ILE A 105 0.39 -7.80 -7.01
N ALA A 106 0.92 -8.03 -5.82
CA ALA A 106 1.84 -9.13 -5.56
C ALA A 106 1.15 -10.52 -5.59
N LEU A 107 -0.11 -10.63 -5.16
CA LEU A 107 -0.85 -11.90 -5.10
C LEU A 107 -0.87 -12.68 -6.42
N PRO A 108 -1.30 -12.11 -7.57
CA PRO A 108 -1.32 -12.87 -8.83
C PRO A 108 0.07 -13.31 -9.31
N LEU A 109 1.12 -12.59 -8.92
CA LEU A 109 2.50 -12.97 -9.22
C LEU A 109 2.99 -14.09 -8.32
N ALA A 110 2.65 -14.05 -7.03
CA ALA A 110 2.96 -15.09 -6.06
C ALA A 110 2.29 -16.42 -6.44
N LYS A 111 0.99 -16.40 -6.77
CA LYS A 111 0.24 -17.58 -7.24
C LYS A 111 0.88 -18.27 -8.46
N ARG A 112 1.50 -17.49 -9.32
CA ARG A 112 2.15 -17.98 -10.56
C ARG A 112 3.65 -18.30 -10.38
N GLY A 113 4.18 -18.19 -9.15
CA GLY A 113 5.58 -18.47 -8.82
C GLY A 113 6.59 -17.48 -9.40
N PHE A 114 6.17 -16.24 -9.69
CA PHE A 114 7.07 -15.19 -10.18
C PHE A 114 7.81 -14.47 -9.05
N LEU A 115 7.34 -14.58 -7.81
CA LEU A 115 7.95 -13.97 -6.65
C LEU A 115 8.68 -15.00 -5.77
N GLN A 116 9.75 -14.56 -5.14
CA GLN A 116 10.52 -15.33 -4.17
C GLN A 116 9.78 -15.39 -2.84
N ASP A 117 9.81 -16.54 -2.19
CA ASP A 117 9.40 -16.68 -0.78
C ASP A 117 10.52 -16.15 0.11
N VAL A 118 10.35 -14.91 0.59
CA VAL A 118 11.36 -14.21 1.38
C VAL A 118 11.48 -14.71 2.82
N ALA A 119 10.52 -15.50 3.30
CA ALA A 119 10.61 -16.12 4.62
C ALA A 119 11.55 -17.33 4.65
N LYS A 120 11.83 -17.93 3.49
CA LYS A 120 12.59 -19.16 3.39
C LYS A 120 14.05 -19.01 3.90
N ASP A 121 14.62 -17.82 3.64
CA ASP A 121 16.01 -17.53 3.95
C ASP A 121 16.17 -16.39 4.99
N ASP A 122 15.07 -16.02 5.69
CA ASP A 122 15.08 -14.97 6.71
C ASP A 122 14.33 -15.38 7.98
N SER A 123 15.07 -15.98 8.90
CA SER A 123 14.52 -16.41 10.21
C SER A 123 14.09 -15.24 11.14
N LYS A 124 14.48 -13.99 10.82
CA LYS A 124 14.18 -12.79 11.60
C LYS A 124 12.98 -12.02 11.05
N LEU A 125 12.42 -12.43 9.93
CA LEU A 125 11.36 -11.72 9.23
C LEU A 125 10.17 -11.36 10.16
N ASP A 126 9.66 -12.35 10.90
CA ASP A 126 8.52 -12.16 11.82
C ASP A 126 8.83 -11.22 13.00
N SER A 127 10.10 -11.08 13.39
CA SER A 127 10.51 -10.16 14.46
C SER A 127 10.87 -8.77 13.96
N THR A 128 11.19 -8.64 12.68
CA THR A 128 11.61 -7.38 12.06
C THR A 128 10.41 -6.48 11.74
N TYR A 129 9.33 -7.05 11.22
CA TYR A 129 8.17 -6.29 10.76
C TYR A 129 6.96 -6.47 11.67
N VAL A 130 6.09 -5.46 11.75
CA VAL A 130 4.83 -5.58 12.47
C VAL A 130 3.94 -6.63 11.79
N ALA A 131 3.31 -7.47 12.60
CA ALA A 131 2.58 -8.65 12.12
C ALA A 131 1.55 -8.32 11.03
N GLY A 132 0.72 -7.29 11.21
CA GLY A 132 -0.29 -6.90 10.23
C GLY A 132 0.27 -6.49 8.86
N ALA A 133 1.49 -5.92 8.84
CA ALA A 133 2.18 -5.60 7.59
C ALA A 133 2.72 -6.85 6.90
N LEU A 134 3.37 -7.73 7.67
CA LEU A 134 3.95 -8.95 7.11
C LEU A 134 2.88 -9.93 6.63
N ASP A 135 1.79 -10.07 7.38
CA ASP A 135 0.67 -10.96 7.03
C ASP A 135 -0.04 -10.52 5.74
N SER A 136 0.09 -9.25 5.35
CA SER A 136 -0.43 -8.76 4.07
C SER A 136 0.27 -9.38 2.84
N TYR A 137 1.46 -9.97 3.01
CA TYR A 137 2.21 -10.67 1.96
C TYR A 137 2.15 -12.20 2.10
N LYS A 138 1.33 -12.72 3.02
CA LYS A 138 1.00 -14.14 3.16
C LYS A 138 -0.39 -14.38 2.58
N TYR A 139 -0.49 -15.20 1.56
CA TYR A 139 -1.73 -15.37 0.80
C TYR A 139 -2.38 -16.72 1.05
N LYS A 140 -3.70 -16.74 1.16
CA LYS A 140 -4.44 -18.00 1.31
C LYS A 140 -4.22 -18.91 0.11
N GLY A 141 -3.86 -20.17 0.37
CA GLY A 141 -3.60 -21.16 -0.67
C GLY A 141 -2.28 -20.99 -1.41
N VAL A 142 -1.38 -20.12 -0.93
CA VAL A 142 -0.02 -19.96 -1.45
C VAL A 142 0.94 -19.96 -0.26
N ASP A 143 1.74 -21.00 -0.12
CA ASP A 143 2.70 -21.12 0.97
C ASP A 143 3.87 -20.16 0.77
N GLY A 144 4.21 -19.40 1.81
CA GLY A 144 5.33 -18.46 1.82
C GLY A 144 4.94 -17.03 2.14
N THR A 145 5.94 -16.15 2.15
CA THR A 145 5.81 -14.69 2.31
C THR A 145 6.46 -14.01 1.10
N PHE A 146 5.73 -13.15 0.39
CA PHE A 146 6.11 -12.70 -0.95
C PHE A 146 6.48 -11.22 -1.03
N GLY A 147 6.90 -10.63 0.08
CA GLY A 147 7.39 -9.25 0.13
C GLY A 147 7.91 -8.86 1.50
N TYR A 148 8.85 -7.91 1.49
CA TYR A 148 9.33 -7.21 2.67
C TYR A 148 8.46 -5.95 2.83
N PRO A 149 7.66 -5.81 3.91
CA PRO A 149 6.91 -4.58 4.15
C PRO A 149 7.85 -3.37 4.20
N TRP A 150 7.51 -2.31 3.48
CA TRP A 150 8.37 -1.12 3.38
C TRP A 150 7.80 0.05 4.18
N TYR A 151 6.52 0.36 3.96
CA TYR A 151 5.84 1.39 4.74
C TYR A 151 4.36 1.13 4.86
N LEU A 152 3.79 1.76 5.88
CA LEU A 152 2.37 1.72 6.20
C LEU A 152 1.73 3.07 5.99
N ASN A 153 0.43 3.06 5.71
CA ASN A 153 -0.41 4.23 5.74
C ASN A 153 -1.80 3.86 6.27
N THR A 154 -2.52 4.87 6.72
CA THR A 154 -3.92 4.78 7.13
C THR A 154 -4.60 6.10 6.86
N ASP A 155 -5.92 6.14 6.90
CA ASP A 155 -6.67 7.36 6.73
C ASP A 155 -7.04 8.00 8.07
N VAL A 156 -7.06 9.33 8.05
CA VAL A 156 -7.75 10.20 9.01
C VAL A 156 -8.83 10.98 8.27
N ASN A 157 -9.74 11.60 9.00
CA ASN A 157 -10.78 12.45 8.43
C ASN A 157 -10.32 13.90 8.35
N TYR A 158 -10.66 14.56 7.26
CA TYR A 158 -10.48 16.00 7.03
C TYR A 158 -11.85 16.67 6.86
N TRP A 159 -12.08 17.77 7.58
CA TRP A 159 -13.35 18.48 7.63
C TRP A 159 -13.17 19.95 7.25
N ASN A 160 -13.99 20.44 6.32
CA ASN A 160 -14.00 21.86 5.96
C ASN A 160 -14.84 22.65 7.00
N SER A 161 -14.15 23.27 7.96
CA SER A 161 -14.76 23.99 9.08
C SER A 161 -15.63 25.16 8.63
N THR A 162 -15.31 25.78 7.49
CA THR A 162 -16.13 26.88 6.93
C THR A 162 -17.47 26.37 6.43
N MET A 163 -17.51 25.22 5.73
CA MET A 163 -18.76 24.61 5.27
C MET A 163 -19.59 24.11 6.45
N PHE A 164 -18.95 23.52 7.45
CA PHE A 164 -19.62 23.11 8.69
C PHE A 164 -20.32 24.29 9.36
N ALA A 165 -19.57 25.35 9.65
CA ALA A 165 -20.12 26.54 10.31
C ALA A 165 -21.25 27.20 9.50
N LYS A 166 -21.11 27.29 8.17
CA LYS A 166 -22.12 27.84 7.27
C LYS A 166 -23.45 27.09 7.40
N CYS A 167 -23.38 25.76 7.56
CA CYS A 167 -24.56 24.88 7.59
C CYS A 167 -24.99 24.48 9.01
N GLY A 168 -24.51 25.20 10.04
CA GLY A 168 -24.90 24.98 11.44
C GLY A 168 -24.36 23.71 12.08
N LEU A 169 -23.27 23.17 11.52
CA LEU A 169 -22.52 22.04 12.07
C LEU A 169 -21.26 22.53 12.80
N ASP A 170 -20.79 21.73 13.76
CA ASP A 170 -19.59 22.05 14.55
C ASP A 170 -18.41 21.14 14.11
N ALA A 171 -17.43 21.73 13.44
CA ALA A 171 -16.24 21.01 13.01
C ALA A 171 -15.30 20.56 14.17
N LYS A 172 -15.57 21.01 15.42
CA LYS A 172 -14.89 20.51 16.63
C LYS A 172 -15.51 19.23 17.17
N ASN A 173 -16.74 18.95 16.74
CA ASN A 173 -17.51 17.74 17.07
C ASN A 173 -17.96 17.05 15.78
N PRO A 174 -17.01 16.63 14.92
CA PRO A 174 -17.33 15.96 13.65
C PRO A 174 -17.90 14.56 13.91
N PRO A 175 -18.51 13.92 12.90
CA PRO A 175 -18.92 12.52 12.99
C PRO A 175 -17.78 11.61 13.43
N LYS A 176 -18.11 10.64 14.28
CA LYS A 176 -17.16 9.59 14.76
C LYS A 176 -17.50 8.23 14.17
N THR A 177 -18.70 8.06 13.67
CA THR A 177 -19.20 6.83 13.07
C THR A 177 -19.84 7.12 11.72
N THR A 178 -19.94 6.09 10.89
CA THR A 178 -20.67 6.16 9.63
C THR A 178 -22.13 6.58 9.84
N ASP A 179 -22.76 6.16 10.94
CA ASP A 179 -24.14 6.57 11.28
C ASP A 179 -24.26 8.08 11.53
N GLU A 180 -23.31 8.64 12.29
CA GLU A 180 -23.25 10.08 12.54
C GLU A 180 -22.94 10.87 11.26
N LEU A 181 -22.12 10.30 10.34
CA LEU A 181 -21.81 10.91 9.05
C LEU A 181 -23.10 11.12 8.23
N PHE A 182 -23.94 10.09 8.10
CA PHE A 182 -25.22 10.20 7.39
C PHE A 182 -26.18 11.18 8.07
N THR A 183 -26.22 11.16 9.41
CA THR A 183 -27.05 12.10 10.19
C THR A 183 -26.64 13.56 9.93
N GLN A 184 -25.33 13.84 9.95
CA GLN A 184 -24.84 15.19 9.68
C GLN A 184 -24.92 15.55 8.19
N ALA A 185 -24.84 14.58 7.26
CA ALA A 185 -25.09 14.83 5.84
C ALA A 185 -26.52 15.31 5.59
N LYS A 186 -27.50 14.67 6.26
CA LYS A 186 -28.88 15.15 6.23
C LYS A 186 -28.99 16.55 6.82
N THR A 187 -28.41 16.81 7.99
CA THR A 187 -28.46 18.13 8.64
C THR A 187 -27.84 19.21 7.75
N MET A 188 -26.72 18.91 7.08
CA MET A 188 -26.08 19.84 6.13
C MET A 188 -27.02 20.14 4.97
N HIS A 189 -27.65 19.13 4.38
CA HIS A 189 -28.61 19.30 3.29
C HIS A 189 -29.85 20.13 3.71
N ASP A 190 -30.45 19.84 4.87
CA ASP A 190 -31.59 20.55 5.37
C ASP A 190 -31.32 22.05 5.57
N ASN A 191 -30.13 22.40 6.04
CA ASN A 191 -29.70 23.78 6.31
C ASN A 191 -29.09 24.49 5.08
N CYS A 192 -28.45 23.73 4.19
CA CYS A 192 -27.73 24.21 3.02
C CYS A 192 -27.94 23.26 1.83
N PRO A 193 -29.08 23.33 1.10
CA PRO A 193 -29.45 22.33 0.08
C PRO A 193 -28.49 22.20 -1.11
N THR A 194 -27.55 23.13 -1.28
CA THR A 194 -26.55 23.12 -2.36
C THR A 194 -25.15 22.72 -1.90
N ASP A 195 -24.97 22.53 -0.60
CA ASP A 195 -23.70 22.09 -0.01
C ASP A 195 -23.81 20.63 0.42
N TYR A 196 -22.75 19.88 0.26
CA TYR A 196 -22.73 18.44 0.55
C TYR A 196 -21.69 18.13 1.60
N LEU A 197 -22.03 17.24 2.53
CA LEU A 197 -21.05 16.72 3.49
C LEU A 197 -20.10 15.75 2.80
N MET A 198 -20.65 14.85 2.00
CA MET A 198 -19.91 13.78 1.35
C MET A 198 -20.35 13.55 -0.09
N SER A 199 -19.50 12.88 -0.88
CA SER A 199 -19.82 12.36 -2.20
C SER A 199 -19.08 11.04 -2.40
N ARG A 200 -19.75 9.91 -2.16
CA ARG A 200 -19.14 8.59 -2.33
C ARG A 200 -20.18 7.50 -2.54
N LYS A 201 -19.75 6.39 -3.13
CA LYS A 201 -20.46 5.11 -3.20
C LYS A 201 -19.83 4.13 -2.21
N PRO A 202 -20.57 3.16 -1.66
CA PRO A 202 -19.98 2.11 -0.85
C PRO A 202 -19.16 1.16 -1.74
N GLY A 203 -18.17 0.48 -1.14
CA GLY A 203 -17.35 -0.54 -1.81
C GLY A 203 -17.12 -1.75 -0.91
N LEU A 204 -16.22 -2.66 -1.32
CA LEU A 204 -15.90 -3.87 -0.56
C LEU A 204 -15.44 -3.58 0.87
N GLY A 205 -14.64 -2.52 1.04
CA GLY A 205 -14.20 -2.08 2.36
C GLY A 205 -15.37 -1.69 3.27
N ASP A 206 -16.36 -0.98 2.73
CA ASP A 206 -17.55 -0.60 3.49
C ASP A 206 -18.40 -1.83 3.87
N PHE A 207 -18.47 -2.84 3.00
CA PHE A 207 -19.11 -4.12 3.35
C PHE A 207 -18.37 -4.82 4.48
N THR A 208 -17.03 -4.85 4.43
CA THR A 208 -16.21 -5.42 5.51
C THR A 208 -16.46 -4.70 6.83
N LEU A 209 -16.47 -3.36 6.82
CA LEU A 209 -16.76 -2.54 8.01
C LEU A 209 -18.18 -2.75 8.55
N ALA A 210 -19.16 -2.99 7.66
CA ALA A 210 -20.52 -3.35 8.05
C ALA A 210 -20.65 -4.80 8.58
N GLY A 211 -19.54 -5.55 8.69
CA GLY A 211 -19.51 -6.92 9.16
C GLY A 211 -20.03 -7.96 8.17
N VAL A 212 -19.96 -7.63 6.86
CA VAL A 212 -20.24 -8.58 5.78
C VAL A 212 -19.02 -9.44 5.55
N LYS A 213 -19.21 -10.77 5.45
CA LYS A 213 -18.16 -11.68 4.97
C LYS A 213 -18.02 -11.51 3.45
N VAL A 214 -17.01 -10.73 3.04
CA VAL A 214 -16.81 -10.43 1.62
C VAL A 214 -16.30 -11.65 0.85
N LEU A 215 -15.44 -12.47 1.48
CA LEU A 215 -14.92 -13.73 0.93
C LEU A 215 -15.28 -14.92 1.82
N ASN A 216 -15.31 -16.10 1.23
CA ASN A 216 -15.33 -17.35 1.98
C ASN A 216 -14.03 -17.56 2.77
N ALA A 217 -14.00 -18.57 3.66
CA ALA A 217 -12.86 -18.81 4.54
C ALA A 217 -11.55 -19.07 3.77
N ASP A 218 -11.63 -19.68 2.59
CA ASP A 218 -10.48 -20.08 1.78
C ASP A 218 -10.00 -18.97 0.82
N GLY A 219 -10.69 -17.80 0.77
CA GLY A 219 -10.35 -16.70 -0.15
C GLY A 219 -10.58 -17.01 -1.64
N THR A 220 -11.38 -18.06 -1.93
CA THR A 220 -11.59 -18.55 -3.29
C THR A 220 -12.90 -18.11 -3.92
N LYS A 221 -13.79 -17.46 -3.14
CA LYS A 221 -15.11 -17.05 -3.58
C LYS A 221 -15.61 -15.84 -2.83
N PHE A 222 -16.09 -14.84 -3.55
CA PHE A 222 -16.84 -13.72 -2.99
C PHE A 222 -18.22 -14.19 -2.53
N THR A 223 -18.67 -13.70 -1.37
CA THR A 223 -19.92 -14.10 -0.68
C THR A 223 -20.71 -12.92 -0.15
N PHE A 224 -20.38 -11.70 -0.56
CA PHE A 224 -20.99 -10.48 -0.01
C PHE A 224 -22.49 -10.34 -0.32
N ALA A 225 -22.97 -10.91 -1.44
CA ALA A 225 -24.39 -10.88 -1.80
C ALA A 225 -25.25 -11.83 -0.93
N ASP A 226 -24.63 -12.75 -0.19
CA ASP A 226 -25.33 -13.69 0.69
C ASP A 226 -25.82 -12.98 1.99
N SER A 227 -25.38 -11.74 2.24
CA SER A 227 -25.69 -10.96 3.43
C SER A 227 -26.68 -9.84 3.13
N SER A 228 -27.78 -9.76 3.90
CA SER A 228 -28.71 -8.63 3.83
C SER A 228 -28.02 -7.29 4.16
N LYS A 229 -27.01 -7.30 5.06
CA LYS A 229 -26.29 -6.10 5.46
C LYS A 229 -25.64 -5.34 4.28
N ALA A 230 -25.18 -6.08 3.25
CA ALA A 230 -24.63 -5.44 2.06
C ALA A 230 -25.71 -4.72 1.25
N ALA A 231 -26.90 -5.32 1.13
CA ALA A 231 -28.04 -4.70 0.46
C ALA A 231 -28.57 -3.51 1.26
N ASP A 232 -28.71 -3.65 2.59
CA ASP A 232 -29.13 -2.59 3.51
C ASP A 232 -28.19 -1.38 3.44
N LEU A 233 -26.87 -1.63 3.32
CA LEU A 233 -25.90 -0.55 3.17
C LEU A 233 -26.07 0.20 1.83
N ILE A 234 -26.29 -0.54 0.73
CA ILE A 234 -26.56 0.10 -0.57
C ILE A 234 -27.87 0.89 -0.53
N ASP A 235 -28.94 0.36 0.10
CA ASP A 235 -30.20 1.09 0.24
C ASP A 235 -29.99 2.40 1.01
N ARG A 236 -29.21 2.40 2.07
CA ARG A 236 -28.87 3.62 2.81
C ARG A 236 -28.16 4.67 1.96
N TYR A 237 -27.19 4.27 1.13
CA TYR A 237 -26.51 5.19 0.20
C TYR A 237 -27.45 5.65 -0.92
N LYS A 238 -28.33 4.79 -1.40
CA LYS A 238 -29.36 5.11 -2.38
C LYS A 238 -30.33 6.16 -1.83
N ASP A 239 -30.84 5.96 -0.61
CA ASP A 239 -31.74 6.91 0.04
C ASP A 239 -31.06 8.28 0.21
N ALA A 240 -29.82 8.31 0.74
CA ALA A 240 -29.05 9.55 0.86
C ALA A 240 -28.81 10.25 -0.50
N TYR A 241 -28.61 9.48 -1.57
CA TYR A 241 -28.48 10.03 -2.92
C TYR A 241 -29.81 10.58 -3.44
N GLN A 242 -30.89 9.82 -3.32
CA GLN A 242 -32.22 10.20 -3.81
C GLN A 242 -32.81 11.37 -3.05
N ASP A 243 -32.53 11.48 -1.75
CA ASP A 243 -32.91 12.61 -0.89
C ASP A 243 -32.00 13.84 -1.11
N GLY A 244 -30.98 13.77 -1.97
CA GLY A 244 -30.16 14.91 -2.33
C GLY A 244 -29.02 15.22 -1.37
N TYR A 245 -28.62 14.29 -0.46
CA TYR A 245 -27.52 14.51 0.47
C TYR A 245 -26.13 14.39 -0.18
N MET A 246 -26.10 13.97 -1.44
CA MET A 246 -24.90 13.85 -2.27
C MET A 246 -25.11 14.52 -3.63
N PRO A 247 -24.03 15.02 -4.29
CA PRO A 247 -24.15 15.62 -5.62
C PRO A 247 -24.57 14.57 -6.66
N SER A 248 -25.35 14.97 -7.65
CA SER A 248 -25.93 14.06 -8.64
C SER A 248 -24.91 13.32 -9.50
N ASN A 249 -23.70 13.88 -9.65
CA ASN A 249 -22.63 13.27 -10.45
C ASN A 249 -21.87 12.13 -9.75
N VAL A 250 -22.17 11.84 -8.46
CA VAL A 250 -21.51 10.74 -7.72
C VAL A 250 -21.65 9.38 -8.43
N LEU A 251 -22.69 9.20 -9.24
CA LEU A 251 -22.98 7.96 -9.99
C LEU A 251 -22.48 7.97 -11.43
N ASN A 252 -21.84 9.05 -11.88
CA ASN A 252 -21.38 9.15 -13.27
C ASN A 252 -20.00 8.48 -13.42
N SER A 253 -19.67 8.11 -14.66
CA SER A 253 -18.37 7.56 -15.00
C SER A 253 -17.21 8.57 -14.94
N ASP A 254 -17.54 9.87 -15.04
CA ASP A 254 -16.61 11.00 -14.92
C ASP A 254 -16.47 11.51 -13.47
N TYR A 255 -16.90 10.74 -12.50
CA TYR A 255 -16.84 11.10 -11.10
C TYR A 255 -15.41 11.29 -10.60
N LEU A 256 -15.14 12.47 -10.04
CA LEU A 256 -13.80 12.88 -9.62
C LEU A 256 -13.33 12.30 -8.29
N GLY A 257 -14.23 11.64 -7.55
CA GLY A 257 -13.95 11.13 -6.20
C GLY A 257 -14.08 12.18 -5.10
N ASN A 258 -14.34 11.70 -3.88
CA ASN A 258 -14.65 12.53 -2.72
C ASN A 258 -13.48 13.46 -2.35
N SER A 259 -12.24 12.98 -2.40
CA SER A 259 -11.03 13.76 -2.10
C SER A 259 -10.82 14.94 -3.07
N THR A 260 -11.04 14.73 -4.38
CA THR A 260 -10.96 15.80 -5.37
C THR A 260 -12.06 16.85 -5.15
N LEU A 261 -13.27 16.42 -4.84
CA LEU A 261 -14.39 17.33 -4.54
C LEU A 261 -14.17 18.11 -3.24
N PHE A 262 -13.55 17.50 -2.23
CA PHE A 262 -13.12 18.20 -1.02
C PHE A 262 -12.08 19.29 -1.33
N THR A 263 -11.06 18.94 -2.11
CA THR A 263 -10.05 19.90 -2.57
C THR A 263 -10.67 21.07 -3.31
N GLN A 264 -11.73 20.83 -4.09
CA GLN A 264 -12.51 21.87 -4.76
C GLN A 264 -13.50 22.61 -3.85
N ALA A 265 -13.54 22.29 -2.55
CA ALA A 265 -14.52 22.80 -1.58
C ALA A 265 -15.98 22.56 -2.01
N LYS A 266 -16.25 21.45 -2.69
CA LYS A 266 -17.61 21.02 -3.10
C LYS A 266 -18.25 20.05 -2.12
N VAL A 267 -17.44 19.40 -1.29
CA VAL A 267 -17.89 18.57 -0.15
C VAL A 267 -17.13 18.98 1.10
N ALA A 268 -17.73 18.78 2.25
CA ALA A 268 -17.18 19.24 3.52
C ALA A 268 -16.31 18.18 4.23
N TRP A 269 -16.29 16.95 3.76
CA TRP A 269 -15.53 15.85 4.34
C TRP A 269 -14.78 15.04 3.29
N THR A 270 -13.61 14.55 3.68
CA THR A 270 -12.90 13.49 2.99
C THR A 270 -12.02 12.69 3.94
N THR A 271 -11.58 11.51 3.53
CA THR A 271 -10.49 10.78 4.17
C THR A 271 -9.17 11.02 3.42
N GLY A 272 -8.06 10.76 4.09
CA GLY A 272 -6.74 10.81 3.50
C GLY A 272 -5.66 10.46 4.50
N GLY A 273 -4.45 10.19 4.02
CA GLY A 273 -3.29 9.94 4.88
C GLY A 273 -2.80 11.20 5.60
N ALA A 274 -1.82 11.04 6.48
CA ALA A 274 -1.30 12.11 7.32
C ALA A 274 -0.71 13.33 6.57
N THR A 275 -0.40 13.19 5.27
CA THR A 275 0.11 14.29 4.42
C THR A 275 -0.92 14.98 3.56
N SER A 276 -2.13 14.44 3.47
CA SER A 276 -3.13 14.87 2.48
C SER A 276 -3.50 16.35 2.59
N LEU A 277 -3.44 16.93 3.79
CA LEU A 277 -3.74 18.35 3.97
C LEU A 277 -2.81 19.27 3.16
N ALA A 278 -1.52 18.94 3.12
CA ALA A 278 -0.54 19.74 2.36
C ALA A 278 -0.88 19.75 0.86
N ASP A 279 -1.34 18.62 0.31
CA ASP A 279 -1.76 18.52 -1.08
C ASP A 279 -3.10 19.23 -1.32
N PHE A 280 -4.04 19.13 -0.39
CA PHE A 280 -5.32 19.86 -0.46
C PHE A 280 -5.07 21.38 -0.50
N GLU A 281 -4.24 21.90 0.41
CA GLU A 281 -3.91 23.32 0.50
C GLU A 281 -3.06 23.83 -0.68
N LYS A 282 -2.17 22.98 -1.21
CA LYS A 282 -1.37 23.29 -2.41
C LYS A 282 -2.27 23.43 -3.63
N ASN A 283 -3.23 22.51 -3.81
CA ASN A 283 -4.15 22.51 -4.94
C ASN A 283 -5.30 23.49 -4.78
N ASN A 284 -5.67 23.83 -3.54
CA ASN A 284 -6.65 24.88 -3.23
C ASN A 284 -6.21 25.70 -2.01
N PRO A 285 -5.47 26.81 -2.21
CA PRO A 285 -5.02 27.67 -1.12
C PRO A 285 -6.14 28.28 -0.26
N SER A 286 -7.39 28.28 -0.73
CA SER A 286 -8.53 28.78 0.04
C SER A 286 -8.88 27.88 1.25
N LEU A 287 -8.35 26.65 1.32
CA LEU A 287 -8.54 25.73 2.42
C LEU A 287 -7.60 26.01 3.61
N LYS A 288 -6.56 26.82 3.44
CA LYS A 288 -5.61 27.15 4.51
C LYS A 288 -6.30 27.68 5.76
N GLY A 289 -6.04 27.02 6.89
CA GLY A 289 -6.62 27.36 8.18
C GLY A 289 -8.14 27.10 8.30
N LYS A 290 -8.72 26.35 7.36
CA LYS A 290 -10.16 26.03 7.33
C LYS A 290 -10.42 24.53 7.37
N VAL A 291 -9.40 23.73 7.59
CA VAL A 291 -9.49 22.27 7.68
C VAL A 291 -9.17 21.84 9.09
N THR A 292 -9.98 20.99 9.66
CA THR A 292 -9.71 20.26 10.90
C THR A 292 -9.58 18.77 10.61
N VAL A 293 -8.96 18.03 11.53
CA VAL A 293 -8.77 16.59 11.41
C VAL A 293 -9.46 15.85 12.56
N SER A 294 -9.79 14.59 12.34
CA SER A 294 -10.25 13.67 13.38
C SER A 294 -9.80 12.24 13.08
N PRO A 295 -9.85 11.33 14.06
CA PRO A 295 -9.66 9.90 13.79
C PRO A 295 -10.57 9.39 12.67
N ALA A 296 -10.16 8.30 12.00
CA ALA A 296 -11.00 7.61 11.02
C ALA A 296 -12.36 7.24 11.63
N LEU A 297 -13.39 7.19 10.79
CA LEU A 297 -14.69 6.66 11.20
C LEU A 297 -14.56 5.14 11.42
N ASP A 298 -15.21 4.63 12.48
CA ASP A 298 -15.29 3.21 12.80
C ASP A 298 -13.87 2.55 12.89
N THR A 299 -13.50 1.68 11.97
CA THR A 299 -12.19 1.02 11.94
C THR A 299 -11.28 1.65 10.89
N PRO A 300 -10.09 2.12 11.25
CA PRO A 300 -9.14 2.69 10.28
C PRO A 300 -8.63 1.63 9.30
N PRO A 301 -8.50 1.96 7.99
CA PRO A 301 -7.91 1.06 7.01
C PRO A 301 -6.40 0.94 7.20
N LEU A 302 -5.84 -0.24 6.94
CA LEU A 302 -4.40 -0.46 6.84
C LEU A 302 -4.01 -0.59 5.37
N TYR A 303 -3.13 0.28 4.93
CA TYR A 303 -2.49 0.21 3.62
C TYR A 303 -1.02 -0.19 3.79
N VAL A 304 -0.59 -1.20 3.06
CA VAL A 304 0.78 -1.72 3.13
C VAL A 304 1.43 -1.59 1.76
N GLN A 305 2.64 -1.08 1.75
CA GLN A 305 3.53 -1.13 0.60
C GLN A 305 4.75 -1.98 0.94
N GLY A 306 5.27 -2.72 -0.03
CA GLY A 306 6.44 -3.55 0.19
C GLY A 306 7.30 -3.72 -1.04
N LEU A 307 8.40 -4.41 -0.85
CA LEU A 307 9.34 -4.81 -1.88
C LEU A 307 9.28 -6.33 -2.05
N SER A 308 8.85 -6.76 -3.23
CA SER A 308 8.90 -8.16 -3.63
C SER A 308 10.16 -8.44 -4.45
N VAL A 309 10.65 -9.67 -4.37
CA VAL A 309 11.83 -10.12 -5.13
C VAL A 309 11.38 -11.08 -6.23
N SER A 310 11.89 -10.90 -7.43
CA SER A 310 11.61 -11.81 -8.55
C SER A 310 12.29 -13.17 -8.33
N SER A 311 11.52 -14.26 -8.39
CA SER A 311 12.07 -15.63 -8.34
C SER A 311 12.97 -15.97 -9.53
N LYS A 312 13.00 -15.13 -10.57
CA LYS A 312 13.80 -15.28 -11.77
C LYS A 312 15.03 -14.36 -11.80
N SER A 313 15.30 -13.64 -10.71
CA SER A 313 16.53 -12.84 -10.60
C SER A 313 17.76 -13.70 -10.80
N LYS A 314 18.70 -13.23 -11.61
CA LYS A 314 20.01 -13.87 -11.80
C LYS A 314 20.97 -13.58 -10.64
N HIS A 315 20.64 -12.61 -9.81
CA HIS A 315 21.39 -12.15 -8.65
C HIS A 315 20.48 -12.17 -7.40
N LEU A 316 19.87 -13.34 -7.13
CA LEU A 316 18.84 -13.48 -6.09
C LEU A 316 19.32 -13.00 -4.71
N ALA A 317 20.52 -13.45 -4.29
CA ALA A 317 21.11 -13.02 -3.01
C ALA A 317 21.29 -11.48 -2.92
N THR A 318 21.71 -10.85 -4.01
CA THR A 318 21.85 -9.39 -4.08
C THR A 318 20.48 -8.70 -4.02
N ALA A 319 19.47 -9.24 -4.72
CA ALA A 319 18.13 -8.69 -4.72
C ALA A 319 17.45 -8.76 -3.34
N GLU A 320 17.59 -9.89 -2.65
CA GLU A 320 17.09 -10.07 -1.28
C GLU A 320 17.82 -9.18 -0.28
N ALA A 321 19.17 -9.14 -0.36
CA ALA A 321 19.98 -8.27 0.50
C ALA A 321 19.62 -6.79 0.31
N PHE A 322 19.41 -6.34 -0.94
CA PHE A 322 19.00 -4.97 -1.22
C PHE A 322 17.57 -4.68 -0.73
N ALA A 323 16.61 -5.58 -0.93
CA ALA A 323 15.25 -5.41 -0.44
C ALA A 323 15.22 -5.31 1.10
N LYS A 324 15.95 -6.17 1.81
CA LYS A 324 16.15 -6.10 3.27
C LYS A 324 16.80 -4.79 3.71
N PHE A 325 17.85 -4.35 2.99
CA PHE A 325 18.54 -3.11 3.29
C PHE A 325 17.59 -1.91 3.14
N MET A 326 16.87 -1.83 2.04
CA MET A 326 15.93 -0.73 1.78
C MET A 326 14.75 -0.70 2.77
N THR A 327 14.35 -1.87 3.28
CA THR A 327 13.24 -2.01 4.22
C THR A 327 13.67 -2.16 5.69
N ASN A 328 14.94 -1.89 6.03
CA ASN A 328 15.39 -1.85 7.41
C ASN A 328 14.85 -0.60 8.15
N ALA A 329 14.94 -0.58 9.48
CA ALA A 329 14.38 0.49 10.29
C ALA A 329 14.96 1.87 9.92
N GLU A 330 16.27 1.99 9.76
CA GLU A 330 16.95 3.25 9.45
C GLU A 330 16.46 3.86 8.14
N ASN A 331 16.41 3.06 7.08
CA ASN A 331 15.96 3.53 5.76
C ASN A 331 14.47 3.83 5.72
N GLN A 332 13.64 3.04 6.43
CA GLN A 332 12.20 3.32 6.52
C GLN A 332 11.93 4.61 7.32
N GLU A 333 12.59 4.82 8.45
CA GLU A 333 12.48 6.05 9.25
C GLU A 333 12.92 7.28 8.44
N ALA A 334 14.06 7.17 7.74
CA ALA A 334 14.56 8.24 6.88
C ALA A 334 13.57 8.63 5.76
N PHE A 335 12.82 7.66 5.23
CA PHE A 335 11.77 7.91 4.25
C PHE A 335 10.51 8.47 4.91
N ALA A 336 10.07 7.86 5.99
CA ALA A 336 8.85 8.21 6.70
C ALA A 336 8.86 9.64 7.23
N HIS A 337 9.99 10.12 7.74
CA HIS A 337 10.17 11.51 8.16
C HIS A 337 10.08 12.53 7.02
N LYS A 338 10.31 12.10 5.77
CA LYS A 338 10.17 12.98 4.59
C LYS A 338 8.75 13.03 4.04
N VAL A 339 7.97 11.94 4.23
CA VAL A 339 6.70 11.71 3.52
C VAL A 339 5.52 11.62 4.50
N ASN A 340 5.75 11.58 5.83
CA ASN A 340 4.74 11.30 6.87
C ASN A 340 3.91 10.03 6.59
N ILE A 341 4.56 9.00 6.04
CA ILE A 341 4.12 7.62 6.07
C ILE A 341 4.68 6.96 7.34
N PHE A 342 4.41 5.70 7.57
CA PHE A 342 4.83 5.02 8.80
C PHE A 342 5.71 3.83 8.48
N PRO A 343 6.81 3.64 9.23
CA PRO A 343 7.63 2.45 9.10
C PRO A 343 6.86 1.18 9.44
N SER A 344 7.15 0.11 8.73
CA SER A 344 6.58 -1.22 9.00
C SER A 344 7.42 -2.05 9.97
N THR A 345 8.59 -1.56 10.38
CA THR A 345 9.49 -2.28 11.31
C THR A 345 9.02 -2.13 12.76
N THR A 346 9.16 -3.22 13.53
CA THR A 346 8.78 -3.27 14.94
C THR A 346 9.58 -2.27 15.78
N SER A 347 10.88 -2.11 15.52
CA SER A 347 11.75 -1.18 16.24
C SER A 347 11.37 0.29 16.06
N SER A 348 10.83 0.66 14.90
CA SER A 348 10.44 2.04 14.59
C SER A 348 9.11 2.47 15.18
N GLN A 349 8.34 1.52 15.78
CA GLN A 349 7.04 1.85 16.39
C GLN A 349 7.16 2.80 17.59
N SER A 350 8.34 2.93 18.17
CA SER A 350 8.62 3.83 19.29
C SER A 350 9.25 5.18 18.88
N ASP A 351 9.39 5.46 17.59
CA ASP A 351 9.96 6.73 17.12
C ASP A 351 9.07 7.91 17.56
N PRO A 352 9.61 8.85 18.38
CA PRO A 352 8.86 9.97 18.92
C PRO A 352 8.37 10.95 17.86
N TYR A 353 8.93 10.94 16.65
CA TYR A 353 8.48 11.78 15.54
C TYR A 353 6.99 11.56 15.23
N PHE A 354 6.52 10.31 15.26
CA PHE A 354 5.15 9.97 14.91
C PHE A 354 4.14 10.23 16.01
N SER A 355 4.58 10.32 17.26
CA SER A 355 3.72 10.53 18.44
C SER A 355 3.72 11.98 18.94
N LYS A 356 4.62 12.84 18.45
CA LYS A 356 4.74 14.22 18.90
C LYS A 356 3.93 15.16 18.02
N ASP A 357 2.92 15.80 18.62
CA ASP A 357 2.21 16.92 18.02
C ASP A 357 3.13 18.16 17.99
N ASP A 358 3.19 18.84 16.86
CA ASP A 358 3.94 20.08 16.66
C ASP A 358 3.04 21.33 16.67
N GLY A 359 1.76 21.17 17.01
CA GLY A 359 0.76 22.24 17.08
C GLY A 359 0.20 22.65 15.71
N THR A 360 0.55 21.92 14.66
CA THR A 360 -0.02 22.12 13.32
C THR A 360 -1.09 21.05 13.02
N VAL A 361 -2.03 21.34 12.12
CA VAL A 361 -3.03 20.35 11.67
C VAL A 361 -2.35 19.14 11.00
N ASN A 362 -1.23 19.32 10.33
CA ASN A 362 -0.43 18.22 9.79
C ASN A 362 0.21 17.37 10.89
N GLY A 363 0.71 17.98 11.97
CA GLY A 363 1.23 17.29 13.15
C GLY A 363 0.14 16.49 13.85
N GLU A 364 -1.03 17.09 14.04
CA GLU A 364 -2.21 16.43 14.59
C GLU A 364 -2.62 15.23 13.71
N ALA A 365 -2.71 15.41 12.39
CA ALA A 365 -3.03 14.32 11.44
C ALA A 365 -2.03 13.16 11.53
N ARG A 366 -0.72 13.46 11.66
CA ARG A 366 0.32 12.45 11.84
C ARG A 366 0.14 11.65 13.14
N VAL A 367 -0.12 12.34 14.25
CA VAL A 367 -0.35 11.68 15.55
C VAL A 367 -1.60 10.81 15.50
N LEU A 368 -2.71 11.33 14.96
CA LEU A 368 -3.96 10.58 14.81
C LEU A 368 -3.78 9.33 13.92
N ALA A 369 -3.06 9.45 12.81
CA ALA A 369 -2.77 8.32 11.93
C ALA A 369 -1.87 7.28 12.63
N ASN A 370 -0.86 7.71 13.40
CA ASN A 370 -0.02 6.81 14.17
C ASN A 370 -0.83 6.01 15.21
N GLU A 371 -1.74 6.67 15.92
CA GLU A 371 -2.65 5.99 16.86
C GLU A 371 -3.61 5.04 16.13
N ALA A 372 -4.15 5.47 14.97
CA ALA A 372 -5.05 4.66 14.15
C ALA A 372 -4.38 3.35 13.68
N LEU A 373 -3.09 3.37 13.35
CA LEU A 373 -2.36 2.17 12.91
C LEU A 373 -2.35 1.04 13.94
N LYS A 374 -2.48 1.34 15.25
CA LYS A 374 -2.54 0.33 16.31
C LYS A 374 -3.77 -0.59 16.19
N THR A 375 -4.83 -0.12 15.56
CA THR A 375 -6.10 -0.85 15.37
C THR A 375 -6.50 -1.00 13.91
N ALA A 376 -5.70 -0.48 13.00
CA ALA A 376 -5.97 -0.51 11.57
C ALA A 376 -6.04 -1.94 11.03
N LYS A 377 -6.93 -2.16 10.06
CA LYS A 377 -7.13 -3.46 9.42
C LYS A 377 -7.14 -3.34 7.91
N VAL A 378 -6.67 -4.37 7.24
CA VAL A 378 -6.89 -4.52 5.80
C VAL A 378 -8.39 -4.76 5.59
N ILE A 379 -9.08 -3.76 5.05
CA ILE A 379 -10.53 -3.78 4.85
C ILE A 379 -10.93 -4.26 3.46
N ASN A 380 -10.07 -4.07 2.46
CA ASN A 380 -10.29 -4.56 1.10
C ASN A 380 -9.58 -5.90 0.91
N PRO A 381 -10.26 -6.93 0.42
CA PRO A 381 -9.60 -8.20 0.13
C PRO A 381 -8.61 -8.04 -1.02
N VAL A 382 -7.41 -8.59 -0.84
CA VAL A 382 -6.32 -8.54 -1.84
C VAL A 382 -6.64 -9.34 -3.12
N GLU A 383 -7.65 -10.20 -3.06
CA GLU A 383 -8.18 -10.98 -4.19
C GLU A 383 -9.00 -10.13 -5.17
N ALA A 384 -9.45 -8.94 -4.76
CA ALA A 384 -10.26 -8.05 -5.59
C ALA A 384 -9.38 -7.13 -6.44
N ASN A 385 -9.23 -7.45 -7.71
CA ASN A 385 -8.54 -6.58 -8.66
C ASN A 385 -9.44 -5.43 -9.19
N SER A 386 -8.84 -4.47 -9.90
CA SER A 386 -9.55 -3.29 -10.43
C SER A 386 -10.75 -3.66 -11.30
N ALA A 387 -10.65 -4.66 -12.19
CA ALA A 387 -11.76 -5.06 -13.04
C ALA A 387 -12.97 -5.58 -12.24
N MET A 388 -12.72 -6.21 -11.08
CA MET A 388 -13.78 -6.67 -10.17
C MET A 388 -14.42 -5.50 -9.44
N THR A 389 -13.62 -4.59 -8.91
CA THR A 389 -14.11 -3.43 -8.15
C THR A 389 -14.85 -2.44 -9.05
N ASP A 390 -14.38 -2.21 -10.27
CA ASP A 390 -15.05 -1.37 -11.25
C ASP A 390 -16.42 -1.93 -11.64
N PHE A 391 -16.52 -3.25 -11.81
CA PHE A 391 -17.80 -3.87 -12.13
C PHE A 391 -18.78 -3.79 -10.94
N LEU A 392 -18.30 -4.01 -9.72
CA LEU A 392 -19.11 -3.80 -8.50
C LEU A 392 -19.61 -2.36 -8.39
N ASP A 393 -18.73 -1.39 -8.60
CA ASP A 393 -19.05 0.04 -8.56
C ASP A 393 -20.15 0.41 -9.57
N GLN A 394 -20.10 -0.14 -10.78
CA GLN A 394 -21.14 0.03 -11.79
C GLN A 394 -22.50 -0.54 -11.32
N GLN A 395 -22.50 -1.73 -10.72
CA GLN A 395 -23.74 -2.33 -10.21
C GLN A 395 -24.32 -1.55 -9.04
N ILE A 396 -23.48 -1.05 -8.14
CA ILE A 396 -23.88 -0.19 -7.03
C ILE A 396 -24.48 1.13 -7.57
N ALA A 397 -23.86 1.74 -8.58
CA ALA A 397 -24.39 2.94 -9.20
C ALA A 397 -25.80 2.73 -9.82
N LEU A 398 -26.04 1.58 -10.46
CA LEU A 398 -27.36 1.21 -10.96
C LEU A 398 -28.40 1.05 -9.84
N ALA A 399 -28.01 0.45 -8.73
CA ALA A 399 -28.87 0.29 -7.56
C ALA A 399 -29.19 1.64 -6.90
N MET A 400 -28.19 2.51 -6.72
CA MET A 400 -28.41 3.86 -6.17
C MET A 400 -29.30 4.75 -7.07
N LYS A 401 -29.23 4.54 -8.39
CA LYS A 401 -30.19 5.16 -9.34
C LYS A 401 -31.62 4.61 -9.23
N GLY A 402 -31.81 3.48 -8.55
CA GLY A 402 -33.09 2.78 -8.50
C GLY A 402 -33.43 1.98 -9.76
N GLN A 403 -32.44 1.73 -10.64
CA GLN A 403 -32.64 0.97 -11.88
C GLN A 403 -32.68 -0.54 -11.66
N VAL A 404 -32.00 -1.02 -10.60
CA VAL A 404 -32.03 -2.40 -10.14
C VAL A 404 -32.16 -2.45 -8.63
N ALA A 405 -32.71 -3.54 -8.09
CA ALA A 405 -32.72 -3.73 -6.64
C ALA A 405 -31.29 -3.97 -6.10
N PRO A 406 -30.92 -3.44 -4.90
CA PRO A 406 -29.60 -3.64 -4.32
C PRO A 406 -29.16 -5.11 -4.26
N LYS A 407 -30.05 -6.01 -3.87
CA LYS A 407 -29.77 -7.45 -3.84
C LYS A 407 -29.41 -7.98 -5.22
N GLN A 408 -30.15 -7.62 -6.26
CA GLN A 408 -29.90 -8.07 -7.64
C GLN A 408 -28.55 -7.50 -8.15
N ALA A 409 -28.23 -6.24 -7.85
CA ALA A 409 -26.94 -5.62 -8.18
C ALA A 409 -25.77 -6.39 -7.55
N LEU A 410 -25.89 -6.73 -6.26
CA LEU A 410 -24.88 -7.52 -5.54
C LEU A 410 -24.73 -8.94 -6.10
N GLU A 411 -25.81 -9.65 -6.37
CA GLU A 411 -25.79 -10.99 -6.97
C GLU A 411 -25.11 -10.99 -8.34
N THR A 412 -25.40 -9.98 -9.16
CA THR A 412 -24.79 -9.79 -10.48
C THR A 412 -23.28 -9.52 -10.33
N ALA A 413 -22.91 -8.61 -9.44
CA ALA A 413 -21.51 -8.29 -9.16
C ALA A 413 -20.75 -9.51 -8.63
N GLN A 414 -21.29 -10.19 -7.64
CA GLN A 414 -20.67 -11.38 -7.02
C GLN A 414 -20.43 -12.49 -8.06
N THR A 415 -21.41 -12.75 -8.93
CA THR A 415 -21.29 -13.75 -10.00
C THR A 415 -20.15 -13.41 -10.95
N LYS A 416 -20.07 -12.15 -11.41
CA LYS A 416 -19.00 -11.70 -12.30
C LYS A 416 -17.64 -11.74 -11.63
N MET A 417 -17.54 -11.25 -10.37
CA MET A 417 -16.29 -11.25 -9.62
C MET A 417 -15.79 -12.66 -9.35
N ASN A 418 -16.68 -13.60 -9.03
CA ASN A 418 -16.32 -15.01 -8.86
C ASN A 418 -15.82 -15.64 -10.16
N SER A 419 -16.41 -15.28 -11.30
CA SER A 419 -15.90 -15.72 -12.61
C SER A 419 -14.51 -15.16 -12.91
N LEU A 420 -14.24 -13.90 -12.58
CA LEU A 420 -12.92 -13.29 -12.75
C LEU A 420 -11.89 -13.91 -11.80
N LEU A 421 -12.26 -14.15 -10.53
CA LEU A 421 -11.37 -14.75 -9.53
C LEU A 421 -10.95 -16.19 -9.91
N ALA A 422 -11.84 -16.96 -10.51
CA ALA A 422 -11.55 -18.32 -10.96
C ALA A 422 -10.61 -18.37 -12.19
N ASN A 423 -10.50 -17.30 -12.95
CA ASN A 423 -9.70 -17.21 -14.18
C ASN A 423 -8.37 -16.40 -13.99
N GLY A 424 -8.15 -15.84 -12.82
CA GLY A 424 -6.94 -15.05 -12.49
C GLY A 424 -5.98 -15.84 -11.63
#